data_64dcf32b550eaaefc2dbe7381cf3155b
#
_entry.id   64dcf32b550eaaefc2dbe7381cf3155b
#
_cell.length_a   1.000
_cell.length_b   1.000
_cell.length_c   1.000
_cell.angle_alpha   90.00
_cell.angle_beta   90.00
_cell.angle_gamma   90.00
#
_symmetry.space_group_name_H-M   'P 1'
#
loop_
_entity.id
_entity.type
_entity.pdbx_description
1 polymer ?
#
loop_
_entity_poly.entity_id
_entity_poly.type
_entity_poly.pdbx_seq_one_letter_code
_entity_poly.pdbx_strand_id
1 'polypeptide(L)'
;SLALMMVVLIFEFGSDYSTKLVLEGAFICFICPTAAAVAVVTEKLGGSIGSLTTYTVIANIFTMIIIPSLFPMVEKGADVSFLMMSAMVFRNVTTVLVVPLLLALLSRRFLPKWVDKVKNVKDLGFYMWCFNLTILMGETVRNMLHAEVSGVTMLLLLFVPLLVCLLQFAIGKTVGRHFGASISAGQALGQKNTVVGIWLTLTFLNPLAAVAPGAYVVWQNLVNGWQLWYKEKYGKLKW
;
A
#
# COMPACT_ATOMS: atom_id res chain seq x y z
N SER A 1 -5.75 -5.39 16.00
CA SER A 1 -4.98 -4.67 14.97
C SER A 1 -5.54 -3.26 14.78
N LEU A 2 -4.75 -2.33 14.20
CA LEU A 2 -5.20 -0.96 13.91
C LEU A 2 -6.43 -0.94 12.97
N ALA A 3 -6.49 -1.86 12.01
CA ALA A 3 -7.66 -1.98 11.13
C ALA A 3 -8.94 -2.36 11.90
N LEU A 4 -8.85 -3.25 12.87
CA LEU A 4 -10.00 -3.60 13.72
C LEU A 4 -10.45 -2.42 14.59
N MET A 5 -9.50 -1.64 15.11
CA MET A 5 -9.82 -0.39 15.81
C MET A 5 -10.58 0.58 14.92
N MET A 6 -10.19 0.70 13.63
CA MET A 6 -10.92 1.53 12.68
C MET A 6 -12.35 1.04 12.44
N VAL A 7 -12.58 -0.27 12.39
CA VAL A 7 -13.93 -0.84 12.30
C VAL A 7 -14.78 -0.40 13.51
N VAL A 8 -14.25 -0.48 14.72
CA VAL A 8 -14.93 -0.03 15.94
C VAL A 8 -15.25 1.47 15.86
N LEU A 9 -14.31 2.30 15.43
CA LEU A 9 -14.51 3.74 15.27
C LEU A 9 -15.60 4.05 14.22
N ILE A 10 -15.67 3.29 13.13
CA ILE A 10 -16.73 3.43 12.12
C ILE A 10 -18.09 3.10 12.73
N PHE A 11 -18.18 2.08 13.56
CA PHE A 11 -19.43 1.74 14.26
C PHE A 11 -19.88 2.82 15.24
N GLU A 12 -18.96 3.36 16.03
CA GLU A 12 -19.26 4.34 17.08
C GLU A 12 -19.53 5.74 16.52
N PHE A 13 -18.74 6.18 15.53
CA PHE A 13 -18.72 7.56 15.06
C PHE A 13 -19.15 7.73 13.60
N GLY A 14 -19.41 6.66 12.86
CA GLY A 14 -19.77 6.71 11.44
C GLY A 14 -21.23 7.05 11.14
N SER A 15 -21.96 7.65 12.10
CA SER A 15 -23.34 8.13 11.89
C SER A 15 -23.40 9.34 10.92
N ASP A 16 -22.39 10.20 10.97
CA ASP A 16 -22.24 11.30 10.03
C ASP A 16 -21.50 10.84 8.76
N TYR A 17 -22.06 11.21 7.60
CA TYR A 17 -21.55 10.80 6.29
C TYR A 17 -20.06 11.17 6.08
N SER A 18 -19.70 12.41 6.43
CA SER A 18 -18.32 12.90 6.25
C SER A 18 -17.33 12.17 7.15
N THR A 19 -17.72 11.93 8.39
CA THR A 19 -16.93 11.17 9.38
C THR A 19 -16.76 9.72 8.93
N LYS A 20 -17.83 9.05 8.50
CA LYS A 20 -17.78 7.69 7.96
C LYS A 20 -16.81 7.62 6.78
N LEU A 21 -16.91 8.54 5.84
CA LEU A 21 -16.05 8.59 4.65
C LEU A 21 -14.56 8.69 5.00
N VAL A 22 -14.19 9.55 5.95
CA VAL A 22 -12.80 9.71 6.40
C VAL A 22 -12.30 8.46 7.13
N LEU A 23 -13.14 7.84 7.96
CA LEU A 23 -12.79 6.62 8.69
C LEU A 23 -12.64 5.42 7.73
N GLU A 24 -13.49 5.29 6.73
CA GLU A 24 -13.34 4.29 5.65
C GLU A 24 -12.02 4.48 4.89
N GLY A 25 -11.70 5.72 4.54
CA GLY A 25 -10.42 6.06 3.90
C GLY A 25 -9.22 5.69 4.76
N ALA A 26 -9.26 5.98 6.06
CA ALA A 26 -8.21 5.58 6.99
C ALA A 26 -8.12 4.05 7.17
N PHE A 27 -9.26 3.37 7.26
CA PHE A 27 -9.35 1.91 7.32
C PHE A 27 -8.63 1.26 6.14
N ILE A 28 -8.91 1.72 4.92
CA ILE A 28 -8.22 1.23 3.71
C ILE A 28 -6.71 1.43 3.81
N CYS A 29 -6.25 2.61 4.23
CA CYS A 29 -4.82 2.88 4.38
C CYS A 29 -4.13 1.95 5.39
N PHE A 30 -4.84 1.45 6.40
CA PHE A 30 -4.29 0.46 7.33
C PHE A 30 -4.31 -0.96 6.79
N ILE A 31 -5.41 -1.38 6.13
CA ILE A 31 -5.62 -2.77 5.74
C ILE A 31 -4.94 -3.16 4.43
N CYS A 32 -4.60 -2.18 3.58
CA CYS A 32 -3.92 -2.43 2.32
C CYS A 32 -2.66 -3.28 2.50
N PRO A 33 -2.43 -4.26 1.61
CA PRO A 33 -1.21 -5.05 1.61
C PRO A 33 0.03 -4.19 1.30
N THR A 34 1.20 -4.76 1.52
CA THR A 34 2.47 -4.14 1.15
C THR A 34 2.60 -4.00 -0.37
N ALA A 35 3.16 -2.88 -0.83
CA ALA A 35 3.41 -2.64 -2.26
C ALA A 35 4.45 -3.61 -2.83
N ALA A 36 4.25 -4.09 -4.05
CA ALA A 36 5.26 -4.93 -4.72
C ALA A 36 6.57 -4.17 -5.00
N ALA A 37 6.48 -2.88 -5.29
CA ALA A 37 7.63 -2.03 -5.57
C ALA A 37 8.50 -1.69 -4.35
N VAL A 38 8.07 -2.06 -3.15
CA VAL A 38 8.77 -1.77 -1.89
C VAL A 38 10.20 -2.32 -1.87
N ALA A 39 10.44 -3.46 -2.54
CA ALA A 39 11.76 -4.09 -2.63
C ALA A 39 12.80 -3.16 -3.26
N VAL A 40 12.42 -2.44 -4.33
CA VAL A 40 13.31 -1.53 -5.06
C VAL A 40 13.78 -0.36 -4.17
N VAL A 41 12.86 0.26 -3.45
CA VAL A 41 13.19 1.36 -2.54
C VAL A 41 14.00 0.86 -1.35
N THR A 42 13.64 -0.30 -0.80
CA THR A 42 14.35 -0.91 0.34
C THR A 42 15.80 -1.22 -0.01
N GLU A 43 16.05 -1.77 -1.20
CA GLU A 43 17.41 -2.02 -1.71
C GLU A 43 18.22 -0.73 -1.77
N LYS A 44 17.67 0.29 -2.39
CA LYS A 44 18.30 1.63 -2.47
C LYS A 44 18.60 2.21 -1.08
N LEU A 45 17.76 1.95 -0.09
CA LEU A 45 17.96 2.36 1.30
C LEU A 45 18.94 1.47 2.08
N GLY A 46 19.37 0.33 1.51
CA GLY A 46 20.30 -0.62 2.15
C GLY A 46 19.61 -1.60 3.10
N GLY A 47 18.32 -1.83 2.93
CA GLY A 47 17.59 -2.89 3.63
C GLY A 47 17.72 -4.25 2.94
N SER A 48 17.22 -5.31 3.60
CA SER A 48 17.25 -6.68 3.09
C SER A 48 16.06 -6.96 2.17
N ILE A 49 16.33 -7.20 0.89
CA ILE A 49 15.31 -7.60 -0.09
C ILE A 49 14.70 -8.96 0.28
N GLY A 50 15.52 -9.92 0.72
CA GLY A 50 15.04 -11.26 1.08
C GLY A 50 14.02 -11.24 2.22
N SER A 51 14.34 -10.56 3.32
CA SER A 51 13.41 -10.38 4.43
C SER A 51 12.13 -9.66 4.01
N LEU A 52 12.26 -8.66 3.16
CA LEU A 52 11.12 -7.89 2.68
C LEU A 52 10.21 -8.71 1.76
N THR A 53 10.78 -9.48 0.83
CA THR A 53 10.00 -10.36 -0.06
C THR A 53 9.22 -11.40 0.75
N THR A 54 9.86 -12.02 1.74
CA THR A 54 9.19 -12.97 2.65
C THR A 54 8.04 -12.28 3.39
N TYR A 55 8.28 -11.11 3.96
CA TYR A 55 7.23 -10.33 4.63
C TYR A 55 6.08 -10.00 3.67
N THR A 56 6.38 -9.56 2.45
CA THR A 56 5.35 -9.19 1.46
C THR A 56 4.47 -10.38 1.12
N VAL A 57 5.04 -11.57 0.91
CA VAL A 57 4.29 -12.80 0.65
C VAL A 57 3.37 -13.13 1.83
N ILE A 58 3.91 -13.15 3.04
CA ILE A 58 3.14 -13.43 4.26
C ILE A 58 2.03 -12.39 4.46
N ALA A 59 2.34 -11.09 4.32
CA ALA A 59 1.36 -10.01 4.47
C ALA A 59 0.21 -10.14 3.46
N ASN A 60 0.49 -10.52 2.22
CA ASN A 60 -0.54 -10.73 1.20
C ASN A 60 -1.44 -11.94 1.51
N ILE A 61 -0.87 -13.04 2.05
CA ILE A 61 -1.66 -14.20 2.50
C ILE A 61 -2.62 -13.78 3.63
N PHE A 62 -2.11 -13.03 4.63
CA PHE A 62 -2.97 -12.50 5.70
C PHE A 62 -4.05 -11.55 5.19
N THR A 63 -3.71 -10.70 4.22
CA THR A 63 -4.65 -9.77 3.60
C THR A 63 -5.82 -10.49 2.92
N MET A 64 -5.57 -11.62 2.26
CA MET A 64 -6.62 -12.45 1.64
C MET A 64 -7.65 -12.97 2.64
N ILE A 65 -7.29 -13.12 3.90
CA ILE A 65 -8.20 -13.59 4.96
C ILE A 65 -8.83 -12.39 5.68
N ILE A 66 -8.02 -11.39 6.02
CA ILE A 66 -8.46 -10.26 6.86
C ILE A 66 -9.42 -9.33 6.12
N ILE A 67 -9.15 -9.02 4.84
CA ILE A 67 -10.02 -8.13 4.07
C ILE A 67 -11.46 -8.68 4.01
N PRO A 68 -11.72 -9.90 3.53
CA PRO A 68 -13.09 -10.41 3.47
C PRO A 68 -13.76 -10.53 4.85
N SER A 69 -12.96 -10.65 5.93
CA SER A 69 -13.50 -10.73 7.29
C SER A 69 -13.94 -9.38 7.83
N LEU A 70 -13.25 -8.30 7.48
CA LEU A 70 -13.50 -6.97 8.05
C LEU A 70 -14.41 -6.08 7.18
N PHE A 71 -14.39 -6.23 5.86
CA PHE A 71 -15.19 -5.38 4.96
C PHE A 71 -16.71 -5.46 5.20
N PRO A 72 -17.33 -6.65 5.38
CA PRO A 72 -18.75 -6.75 5.70
C PRO A 72 -19.14 -6.09 7.03
N MET A 73 -18.15 -5.85 7.90
CA MET A 73 -18.38 -5.14 9.16
C MET A 73 -18.39 -3.62 8.96
N VAL A 74 -17.69 -3.11 7.97
CA VAL A 74 -17.60 -1.66 7.67
C VAL A 74 -18.82 -1.21 6.88
N GLU A 75 -19.22 -1.95 5.86
CA GLU A 75 -20.37 -1.62 5.00
C GLU A 75 -21.48 -2.66 5.19
N LYS A 76 -22.47 -2.29 5.99
CA LYS A 76 -23.71 -3.08 6.19
C LYS A 76 -24.59 -2.92 4.94
N GLY A 77 -24.62 -3.91 4.08
CA GLY A 77 -25.48 -3.88 2.88
C GLY A 77 -24.75 -4.18 1.58
N ALA A 78 -23.45 -4.45 1.62
CA ALA A 78 -22.82 -5.11 0.50
C ALA A 78 -23.39 -6.53 0.39
N ASP A 79 -24.30 -6.77 -0.56
CA ASP A 79 -24.90 -8.09 -0.87
C ASP A 79 -23.86 -9.12 -1.39
N VAL A 80 -22.59 -8.92 -0.99
CA VAL A 80 -21.46 -9.76 -1.39
C VAL A 80 -21.13 -10.71 -0.26
N SER A 81 -21.35 -12.00 -0.51
CA SER A 81 -20.99 -13.03 0.47
C SER A 81 -19.48 -13.01 0.77
N PHE A 82 -19.11 -13.40 2.00
CA PHE A 82 -17.70 -13.56 2.40
C PHE A 82 -16.90 -14.38 1.38
N LEU A 83 -17.48 -15.47 0.86
CA LEU A 83 -16.81 -16.34 -0.12
C LEU A 83 -16.55 -15.62 -1.45
N MET A 84 -17.51 -14.84 -1.94
CA MET A 84 -17.38 -14.08 -3.19
C MET A 84 -16.32 -12.98 -3.04
N MET A 85 -16.32 -12.23 -1.93
CA MET A 85 -15.31 -11.23 -1.63
C MET A 85 -13.91 -11.84 -1.51
N SER A 86 -13.80 -12.98 -0.80
CA SER A 86 -12.54 -13.72 -0.68
C SER A 86 -12.01 -14.15 -2.05
N ALA A 87 -12.88 -14.66 -2.92
CA ALA A 87 -12.50 -15.08 -4.27
C ALA A 87 -12.02 -13.91 -5.12
N MET A 88 -12.67 -12.73 -5.05
CA MET A 88 -12.26 -11.52 -5.76
C MET A 88 -10.89 -11.02 -5.28
N VAL A 89 -10.68 -10.95 -3.96
CA VAL A 89 -9.40 -10.54 -3.37
C VAL A 89 -8.31 -11.53 -3.73
N PHE A 90 -8.58 -12.83 -3.60
CA PHE A 90 -7.64 -13.89 -3.97
C PHE A 90 -7.23 -13.78 -5.45
N ARG A 91 -8.20 -13.65 -6.36
CA ARG A 91 -7.95 -13.48 -7.79
C ARG A 91 -7.05 -12.27 -8.05
N ASN A 92 -7.35 -11.11 -7.44
CA ASN A 92 -6.58 -9.89 -7.65
C ASN A 92 -5.14 -10.03 -7.12
N VAL A 93 -4.99 -10.53 -5.89
CA VAL A 93 -3.65 -10.75 -5.30
C VAL A 93 -2.85 -11.76 -6.12
N THR A 94 -3.47 -12.86 -6.55
CA THR A 94 -2.82 -13.87 -7.41
C THR A 94 -2.37 -13.26 -8.72
N THR A 95 -3.21 -12.47 -9.38
CA THR A 95 -2.85 -11.80 -10.64
C THR A 95 -1.68 -10.84 -10.48
N VAL A 96 -1.66 -10.04 -9.42
CA VAL A 96 -0.64 -9.01 -9.21
C VAL A 96 0.69 -9.57 -8.71
N LEU A 97 0.67 -10.67 -7.94
CA LEU A 97 1.90 -11.22 -7.33
C LEU A 97 2.36 -12.52 -8.00
N VAL A 98 1.45 -13.48 -8.15
CA VAL A 98 1.84 -14.84 -8.59
C VAL A 98 2.15 -14.88 -10.07
N VAL A 99 1.35 -14.19 -10.89
CA VAL A 99 1.58 -14.18 -12.35
C VAL A 99 2.94 -13.56 -12.71
N PRO A 100 3.34 -12.37 -12.22
CA PRO A 100 4.67 -11.84 -12.49
C PRO A 100 5.80 -12.73 -11.95
N LEU A 101 5.61 -13.33 -10.78
CA LEU A 101 6.60 -14.26 -10.21
C LEU A 101 6.78 -15.49 -11.10
N LEU A 102 5.69 -16.12 -11.54
CA LEU A 102 5.74 -17.26 -12.46
C LEU A 102 6.40 -16.87 -13.79
N LEU A 103 6.02 -15.72 -14.35
CA LEU A 103 6.65 -15.20 -15.58
C LEU A 103 8.15 -14.98 -15.40
N ALA A 104 8.58 -14.44 -14.26
CA ALA A 104 10.00 -14.26 -13.96
C ALA A 104 10.74 -15.60 -13.83
N LEU A 105 10.15 -16.60 -13.18
CA LEU A 105 10.72 -17.95 -13.07
C LEU A 105 10.80 -18.65 -14.43
N LEU A 106 9.74 -18.58 -15.23
CA LEU A 106 9.70 -19.13 -16.58
C LEU A 106 10.73 -18.44 -17.48
N SER A 107 10.80 -17.12 -17.43
CA SER A 107 11.79 -16.34 -18.19
C SER A 107 13.23 -16.74 -17.82
N ARG A 108 13.49 -16.92 -16.53
CA ARG A 108 14.82 -17.38 -16.05
C ARG A 108 15.17 -18.77 -16.59
N ARG A 109 14.17 -19.67 -16.74
CA ARG A 109 14.39 -21.02 -17.24
C ARG A 109 14.51 -21.09 -18.76
N PHE A 110 13.65 -20.38 -19.47
CA PHE A 110 13.55 -20.51 -20.94
C PHE A 110 14.30 -19.42 -21.71
N LEU A 111 14.54 -18.25 -21.09
CA LEU A 111 15.17 -17.09 -21.71
C LEU A 111 16.34 -16.51 -20.88
N PRO A 112 17.32 -17.36 -20.43
CA PRO A 112 18.36 -16.91 -19.50
C PRO A 112 19.18 -15.74 -20.06
N LYS A 113 19.51 -15.75 -21.35
CA LYS A 113 20.28 -14.68 -22.01
C LYS A 113 19.55 -13.32 -21.97
N TRP A 114 18.22 -13.32 -22.09
CA TRP A 114 17.42 -12.11 -21.98
C TRP A 114 17.34 -11.62 -20.54
N VAL A 115 17.16 -12.54 -19.59
CA VAL A 115 17.14 -12.22 -18.16
C VAL A 115 18.45 -11.58 -17.73
N ASP A 116 19.59 -12.11 -18.21
CA ASP A 116 20.91 -11.54 -17.89
C ASP A 116 21.09 -10.14 -18.50
N LYS A 117 20.60 -9.91 -19.73
CA LYS A 117 20.59 -8.56 -20.32
C LYS A 117 19.76 -7.58 -19.47
N VAL A 118 18.55 -7.97 -19.06
CA VAL A 118 17.66 -7.13 -18.24
C VAL A 118 18.27 -6.85 -16.88
N LYS A 119 18.88 -7.84 -16.23
CA LYS A 119 19.57 -7.67 -14.93
C LYS A 119 20.75 -6.69 -14.99
N ASN A 120 21.43 -6.63 -16.14
CA ASN A 120 22.57 -5.74 -16.33
C ASN A 120 22.16 -4.28 -16.58
N VAL A 121 20.87 -4.00 -16.79
CA VAL A 121 20.37 -2.62 -16.86
C VAL A 121 20.31 -2.05 -15.46
N LYS A 122 21.29 -1.18 -15.17
CA LYS A 122 21.41 -0.55 -13.86
C LYS A 122 20.13 0.23 -13.51
N ASP A 123 19.64 0.02 -12.30
CA ASP A 123 18.51 0.75 -11.73
C ASP A 123 17.18 0.64 -12.51
N LEU A 124 17.02 -0.35 -13.41
CA LEU A 124 15.81 -0.54 -14.20
C LEU A 124 14.54 -0.56 -13.35
N GLY A 125 14.55 -1.33 -12.25
CA GLY A 125 13.41 -1.41 -11.33
C GLY A 125 13.04 -0.06 -10.72
N PHE A 126 14.04 0.77 -10.42
CA PHE A 126 13.83 2.12 -9.90
C PHE A 126 13.18 3.04 -10.95
N TYR A 127 13.66 3.02 -12.20
CA TYR A 127 13.04 3.80 -13.27
C TYR A 127 11.62 3.36 -13.59
N MET A 128 11.35 2.05 -13.59
CA MET A 128 9.99 1.51 -13.76
C MET A 128 9.06 1.93 -12.61
N TRP A 129 9.58 1.95 -11.38
CA TRP A 129 8.84 2.48 -10.24
C TRP A 129 8.53 3.98 -10.39
N CYS A 130 9.49 4.81 -10.79
CA CYS A 130 9.27 6.24 -11.04
C CYS A 130 8.23 6.48 -12.13
N PHE A 131 8.29 5.71 -13.23
CA PHE A 131 7.32 5.79 -14.31
C PHE A 131 5.90 5.45 -13.84
N ASN A 132 5.74 4.32 -13.13
CA ASN A 132 4.47 3.92 -12.55
C ASN A 132 3.94 4.96 -11.55
N LEU A 133 4.83 5.56 -10.76
CA LEU A 133 4.48 6.62 -9.83
C LEU A 133 3.89 7.84 -10.54
N THR A 134 4.44 8.24 -11.68
CA THR A 134 3.91 9.37 -12.47
C THR A 134 2.45 9.12 -12.89
N ILE A 135 2.14 7.91 -13.35
CA ILE A 135 0.77 7.53 -13.73
C ILE A 135 -0.16 7.56 -12.52
N LEU A 136 0.25 6.94 -11.41
CA LEU A 136 -0.55 6.90 -10.18
C LEU A 136 -0.82 8.30 -9.61
N MET A 137 0.17 9.18 -9.67
CA MET A 137 0.00 10.57 -9.21
C MET A 137 -1.01 11.32 -10.08
N GLY A 138 -0.96 11.16 -11.41
CA GLY A 138 -1.93 11.74 -12.32
C GLY A 138 -3.35 11.29 -12.03
N GLU A 139 -3.56 9.98 -11.85
CA GLU A 139 -4.87 9.41 -11.49
C GLU A 139 -5.35 9.90 -10.11
N THR A 140 -4.45 9.98 -9.13
CA THR A 140 -4.77 10.50 -7.80
C THR A 140 -5.26 11.94 -7.86
N VAL A 141 -4.54 12.82 -8.56
CA VAL A 141 -4.92 14.24 -8.72
C VAL A 141 -6.27 14.35 -9.45
N ARG A 142 -6.48 13.56 -10.50
CA ARG A 142 -7.74 13.50 -11.22
C ARG A 142 -8.91 13.16 -10.30
N ASN A 143 -8.76 12.10 -9.49
CA ASN A 143 -9.80 11.66 -8.55
C ASN A 143 -10.09 12.73 -7.49
N MET A 144 -9.07 13.46 -7.01
CA MET A 144 -9.24 14.57 -6.07
C MET A 144 -10.02 15.73 -6.68
N LEU A 145 -9.71 16.10 -7.93
CA LEU A 145 -10.37 17.23 -8.61
C LEU A 145 -11.84 16.96 -8.93
N HIS A 146 -12.24 15.69 -9.07
CA HIS A 146 -13.62 15.30 -9.38
C HIS A 146 -14.41 14.81 -8.17
N ALA A 147 -13.81 14.82 -6.97
CA ALA A 147 -14.48 14.39 -5.75
C ALA A 147 -15.46 15.48 -5.26
N GLU A 148 -16.75 15.18 -5.28
CA GLU A 148 -17.82 16.06 -4.79
C GLU A 148 -17.98 15.92 -3.27
N VAL A 149 -17.05 16.50 -2.51
CA VAL A 149 -17.05 16.51 -1.04
C VAL A 149 -16.82 17.93 -0.51
N SER A 150 -17.22 18.20 0.74
CA SER A 150 -16.93 19.49 1.38
C SER A 150 -15.42 19.73 1.47
N GLY A 151 -15.00 21.01 1.46
CA GLY A 151 -13.58 21.35 1.60
C GLY A 151 -12.93 20.78 2.86
N VAL A 152 -13.66 20.74 3.98
CA VAL A 152 -13.18 20.15 5.24
C VAL A 152 -13.01 18.65 5.10
N THR A 153 -13.98 17.94 4.53
CA THR A 153 -13.90 16.51 4.27
C THR A 153 -12.73 16.18 3.35
N MET A 154 -12.53 16.97 2.30
CA MET A 154 -11.39 16.81 1.40
C MET A 154 -10.06 16.97 2.15
N LEU A 155 -9.91 17.98 2.97
CA LEU A 155 -8.71 18.18 3.79
C LEU A 155 -8.47 16.98 4.72
N LEU A 156 -9.50 16.44 5.35
CA LEU A 156 -9.37 15.25 6.19
C LEU A 156 -8.96 14.02 5.38
N LEU A 157 -9.55 13.80 4.20
CA LEU A 157 -9.18 12.70 3.29
C LEU A 157 -7.74 12.82 2.77
N LEU A 158 -7.16 14.01 2.77
CA LEU A 158 -5.76 14.24 2.39
C LEU A 158 -4.80 14.07 3.58
N PHE A 159 -5.13 14.64 4.75
CA PHE A 159 -4.19 14.70 5.88
C PHE A 159 -4.27 13.50 6.83
N VAL A 160 -5.43 12.85 7.01
CA VAL A 160 -5.54 11.63 7.81
C VAL A 160 -4.64 10.52 7.24
N PRO A 161 -4.59 10.26 5.91
CA PRO A 161 -3.63 9.34 5.32
C PRO A 161 -2.16 9.69 5.56
N LEU A 162 -1.80 10.98 5.67
CA LEU A 162 -0.45 11.39 6.08
C LEU A 162 -0.12 10.88 7.48
N LEU A 163 -1.01 11.11 8.45
CA LEU A 163 -0.80 10.65 9.83
C LEU A 163 -0.71 9.12 9.89
N VAL A 164 -1.57 8.41 9.15
CA VAL A 164 -1.53 6.95 9.03
C VAL A 164 -0.21 6.48 8.41
N CYS A 165 0.27 7.16 7.38
CA CYS A 165 1.53 6.86 6.71
C CYS A 165 2.72 7.01 7.67
N LEU A 166 2.84 8.15 8.33
CA LEU A 166 3.91 8.42 9.29
C LEU A 166 3.89 7.42 10.46
N LEU A 167 2.70 7.13 10.99
CA LEU A 167 2.51 6.15 12.06
C LEU A 167 2.98 4.76 11.64
N GLN A 168 2.61 4.30 10.44
CA GLN A 168 3.01 2.98 9.94
C GLN A 168 4.54 2.89 9.71
N PHE A 169 5.16 3.91 9.12
CA PHE A 169 6.62 3.96 9.02
C PHE A 169 7.29 3.96 10.40
N ALA A 170 6.79 4.76 11.35
CA ALA A 170 7.33 4.84 12.70
C ALA A 170 7.23 3.50 13.45
N ILE A 171 6.05 2.85 13.43
CA ILE A 171 5.84 1.54 14.05
C ILE A 171 6.75 0.50 13.41
N GLY A 172 6.79 0.42 12.07
CA GLY A 172 7.63 -0.53 11.36
C GLY A 172 9.10 -0.36 11.70
N LYS A 173 9.61 0.88 11.69
CA LYS A 173 10.99 1.17 12.06
C LYS A 173 11.31 0.86 13.52
N THR A 174 10.39 1.19 14.43
CA THR A 174 10.57 0.95 15.87
C THR A 174 10.61 -0.55 16.17
N VAL A 175 9.65 -1.30 15.66
CA VAL A 175 9.64 -2.77 15.80
C VAL A 175 10.85 -3.40 15.12
N GLY A 176 11.14 -3.01 13.88
CA GLY A 176 12.27 -3.53 13.13
C GLY A 176 13.63 -3.25 13.76
N ARG A 177 13.75 -2.18 14.55
CA ARG A 177 14.98 -1.84 15.26
C ARG A 177 15.39 -2.93 16.26
N HIS A 178 14.43 -3.57 16.92
CA HIS A 178 14.69 -4.67 17.85
C HIS A 178 15.26 -5.92 17.17
N PHE A 179 15.05 -6.06 15.85
CA PHE A 179 15.52 -7.18 15.04
C PHE A 179 16.65 -6.79 14.07
N GLY A 180 17.26 -5.62 14.22
CA GLY A 180 18.29 -5.14 13.31
C GLY A 180 17.81 -4.87 11.87
N ALA A 181 16.48 -4.76 11.64
CA ALA A 181 15.84 -4.67 10.34
C ALA A 181 14.97 -3.42 10.19
N SER A 182 15.36 -2.30 10.82
CA SER A 182 14.57 -1.05 10.89
C SER A 182 14.14 -0.55 9.50
N ILE A 183 15.06 -0.55 8.53
CA ILE A 183 14.76 -0.09 7.17
C ILE A 183 13.72 -1.01 6.53
N SER A 184 13.97 -2.30 6.48
CA SER A 184 13.09 -3.28 5.84
C SER A 184 11.71 -3.30 6.49
N ALA A 185 11.62 -3.29 7.82
CA ALA A 185 10.35 -3.31 8.53
C ALA A 185 9.58 -1.98 8.39
N GLY A 186 10.28 -0.84 8.41
CA GLY A 186 9.67 0.46 8.13
C GLY A 186 9.07 0.54 6.73
N GLN A 187 9.81 0.07 5.73
CA GLN A 187 9.36 0.02 4.35
C GLN A 187 8.22 -0.99 4.17
N ALA A 188 8.31 -2.17 4.79
CA ALA A 188 7.29 -3.21 4.72
C ALA A 188 5.92 -2.77 5.25
N LEU A 189 5.89 -2.01 6.36
CA LEU A 189 4.64 -1.53 6.95
C LEU A 189 4.18 -0.20 6.35
N GLY A 190 5.11 0.70 6.03
CA GLY A 190 4.81 2.04 5.56
C GLY A 190 4.46 2.15 4.08
N GLN A 191 4.98 1.25 3.21
CA GLN A 191 4.63 1.25 1.79
C GLN A 191 3.46 0.33 1.49
N LYS A 192 2.34 0.91 1.13
CA LYS A 192 1.09 0.20 0.84
C LYS A 192 0.85 0.05 -0.66
N ASN A 193 0.25 -1.06 -1.05
CA ASN A 193 -0.28 -1.26 -2.39
C ASN A 193 -1.60 -0.49 -2.55
N THR A 194 -1.46 0.79 -2.79
CA THR A 194 -2.58 1.73 -2.88
C THR A 194 -3.46 1.48 -4.10
N VAL A 195 -2.93 0.86 -5.16
CA VAL A 195 -3.75 0.43 -6.32
C VAL A 195 -4.80 -0.58 -5.86
N VAL A 196 -4.39 -1.58 -5.07
CA VAL A 196 -5.33 -2.53 -4.46
C VAL A 196 -6.29 -1.80 -3.52
N GLY A 197 -5.80 -0.83 -2.74
CA GLY A 197 -6.63 -0.01 -1.87
C GLY A 197 -7.71 0.76 -2.60
N ILE A 198 -7.36 1.47 -3.66
CA ILE A 198 -8.31 2.20 -4.51
C ILE A 198 -9.34 1.23 -5.11
N TRP A 199 -8.89 0.11 -5.66
CA TRP A 199 -9.78 -0.91 -6.21
C TRP A 199 -10.76 -1.46 -5.17
N LEU A 200 -10.28 -1.80 -3.96
CA LEU A 200 -11.13 -2.27 -2.86
C LEU A 200 -12.18 -1.22 -2.47
N THR A 201 -11.77 0.02 -2.37
CA THR A 201 -12.68 1.13 -2.02
C THR A 201 -13.77 1.31 -3.08
N LEU A 202 -13.38 1.36 -4.35
CA LEU A 202 -14.33 1.52 -5.46
C LEU A 202 -15.27 0.32 -5.63
N THR A 203 -14.86 -0.87 -5.17
CA THR A 203 -15.66 -2.09 -5.31
C THR A 203 -16.60 -2.33 -4.12
N PHE A 204 -16.16 -2.00 -2.90
CA PHE A 204 -16.82 -2.48 -1.68
C PHE A 204 -17.18 -1.37 -0.67
N LEU A 205 -16.68 -0.15 -0.83
CA LEU A 205 -16.94 0.98 0.06
C LEU A 205 -17.46 2.19 -0.73
N ASN A 206 -17.56 3.32 -0.05
CA ASN A 206 -17.90 4.57 -0.75
C ASN A 206 -16.79 4.97 -1.72
N PRO A 207 -17.08 5.15 -3.03
CA PRO A 207 -16.06 5.52 -4.02
C PRO A 207 -15.26 6.79 -3.67
N LEU A 208 -15.87 7.75 -2.97
CA LEU A 208 -15.21 8.99 -2.55
C LEU A 208 -14.12 8.73 -1.51
N ALA A 209 -14.22 7.66 -0.72
CA ALA A 209 -13.15 7.26 0.21
C ALA A 209 -11.84 6.87 -0.52
N ALA A 210 -11.89 6.59 -1.85
CA ALA A 210 -10.70 6.29 -2.65
C ALA A 210 -9.70 7.46 -2.75
N VAL A 211 -10.13 8.69 -2.44
CA VAL A 211 -9.22 9.84 -2.29
C VAL A 211 -8.16 9.57 -1.22
N ALA A 212 -8.50 8.88 -0.13
CA ALA A 212 -7.56 8.63 0.96
C ALA A 212 -6.39 7.71 0.57
N PRO A 213 -6.58 6.50 0.01
CA PRO A 213 -5.47 5.71 -0.50
C PRO A 213 -4.74 6.41 -1.67
N GLY A 214 -5.42 7.23 -2.47
CA GLY A 214 -4.80 8.12 -3.45
C GLY A 214 -3.84 9.11 -2.81
N ALA A 215 -4.27 9.84 -1.76
CA ALA A 215 -3.41 10.73 -1.00
C ALA A 215 -2.25 9.98 -0.32
N TYR A 216 -2.48 8.76 0.15
CA TYR A 216 -1.43 7.93 0.73
C TYR A 216 -0.29 7.64 -0.26
N VAL A 217 -0.60 7.49 -1.58
CA VAL A 217 0.45 7.37 -2.62
C VAL A 217 1.40 8.55 -2.56
N VAL A 218 0.85 9.77 -2.47
CA VAL A 218 1.67 11.00 -2.40
C VAL A 218 2.58 10.95 -1.18
N TRP A 219 2.00 10.71 -0.01
CA TRP A 219 2.71 10.77 1.26
C TRP A 219 3.79 9.71 1.41
N GLN A 220 3.49 8.45 1.09
CA GLN A 220 4.51 7.38 1.16
C GLN A 220 5.69 7.65 0.22
N ASN A 221 5.44 8.25 -0.94
CA ASN A 221 6.51 8.54 -1.90
C ASN A 221 7.30 9.79 -1.53
N LEU A 222 6.69 10.79 -0.89
CA LEU A 222 7.41 11.91 -0.28
C LEU A 222 8.34 11.42 0.85
N VAL A 223 7.84 10.52 1.71
CA VAL A 223 8.66 9.89 2.76
C VAL A 223 9.81 9.10 2.14
N ASN A 224 9.56 8.32 1.09
CA ASN A 224 10.60 7.57 0.38
C ASN A 224 11.63 8.48 -0.27
N GLY A 225 11.19 9.51 -0.98
CA GLY A 225 12.07 10.50 -1.60
C GLY A 225 12.96 11.20 -0.58
N TRP A 226 12.38 11.60 0.57
CA TRP A 226 13.14 12.17 1.65
C TRP A 226 14.17 11.18 2.24
N GLN A 227 13.81 9.91 2.44
CA GLN A 227 14.72 8.88 2.96
C GLN A 227 15.87 8.61 1.97
N LEU A 228 15.58 8.54 0.67
CA LEU A 228 16.58 8.35 -0.37
C LEU A 228 17.56 9.53 -0.41
N TRP A 229 17.04 10.76 -0.45
CA TRP A 229 17.84 11.97 -0.40
C TRP A 229 18.71 12.04 0.88
N TYR A 230 18.12 11.71 2.04
CA TYR A 230 18.84 11.72 3.31
C TYR A 230 20.01 10.72 3.31
N LYS A 231 19.75 9.48 2.81
CA LYS A 231 20.78 8.47 2.68
C LYS A 231 21.89 8.88 1.72
N GLU A 232 21.55 9.45 0.58
CA GLU A 232 22.53 9.93 -0.40
C GLU A 232 23.42 11.02 0.20
N LYS A 233 22.82 11.97 0.91
CA LYS A 233 23.56 13.09 1.51
C LYS A 233 24.42 12.69 2.71
N TYR A 234 23.96 11.77 3.56
CA TYR A 234 24.62 11.43 4.83
C TYR A 234 25.19 10.00 4.88
N GLY A 235 25.09 9.25 3.80
CA GLY A 235 25.60 7.88 3.68
C GLY A 235 24.77 6.80 4.42
N LYS A 236 23.97 7.19 5.40
CA LYS A 236 23.12 6.27 6.20
C LYS A 236 21.86 6.96 6.69
N LEU A 237 20.81 6.17 6.91
CA LEU A 237 19.61 6.64 7.62
C LEU A 237 19.88 6.59 9.13
N LYS A 238 19.54 7.65 9.84
CA LYS A 238 19.68 7.71 11.31
C LYS A 238 18.55 6.96 12.04
N TRP A 239 17.42 6.74 11.39
CA TRP A 239 16.25 6.07 11.97
C TRP A 239 15.43 5.37 10.90
#